data_21c5d134acb58f92e9458ad9f036ea7a
#
_entry.id   21c5d134acb58f92e9458ad9f036ea7a
#
_cell.length_a   1.000
_cell.length_b   1.000
_cell.length_c   1.000
_cell.angle_alpha   90.00
_cell.angle_beta   90.00
_cell.angle_gamma   90.00
#
_symmetry.space_group_name_H-M   'P 1'
#
loop_
_entity.id
_entity.type
_entity.pdbx_description
1 polymer ?
#
loop_
_entity_poly.entity_id
_entity_poly.type
_entity_poly.pdbx_seq_one_letter_code
_entity_poly.pdbx_strand_id
1 'polypeptide(L)'
;MPNMKIPRTDMPQQEPAVRAKNFLEVATGYTMQMALDEASRCLHCKHKPCVNGCPVNINIPDFIKMITEENFEGAYQVISESSSLPAVCGRVCPQESQCESK
;
A
#
# COMPACT_ATOMS: atom_id res chain seq x y z
N MET A 1 -12.70 -5.76 1.68
CA MET A 1 -12.69 -6.51 0.41
C MET A 1 -12.26 -5.59 -0.72
N PRO A 2 -11.47 -6.10 -1.66
CA PRO A 2 -11.06 -5.27 -2.80
C PRO A 2 -12.24 -4.93 -3.70
N ASN A 3 -12.14 -3.80 -4.38
CA ASN A 3 -13.13 -3.40 -5.37
C ASN A 3 -12.90 -4.21 -6.66
N MET A 4 -13.77 -5.16 -6.92
CA MET A 4 -13.62 -6.09 -8.04
C MET A 4 -13.78 -5.43 -9.42
N LYS A 5 -14.30 -4.19 -9.48
CA LYS A 5 -14.51 -3.48 -10.74
C LYS A 5 -13.24 -2.80 -11.25
N ILE A 6 -12.27 -2.59 -10.38
CA ILE A 6 -11.03 -1.90 -10.70
C ILE A 6 -9.89 -2.92 -10.57
N PRO A 7 -9.09 -3.13 -11.63
CA PRO A 7 -7.97 -4.10 -11.55
C PRO A 7 -6.89 -3.61 -10.60
N ARG A 8 -6.22 -4.56 -9.96
CA ARG A 8 -5.09 -4.26 -9.09
C ARG A 8 -3.96 -3.61 -9.90
N THR A 9 -3.34 -2.57 -9.33
CA THR A 9 -2.17 -1.94 -9.91
C THR A 9 -0.91 -2.61 -9.35
N ASP A 10 -0.24 -3.42 -10.18
CA ASP A 10 0.95 -4.13 -9.75
C ASP A 10 2.14 -3.18 -9.55
N MET A 11 2.97 -3.47 -8.55
CA MET A 11 4.19 -2.71 -8.29
C MET A 11 5.20 -2.95 -9.41
N PRO A 12 5.69 -1.88 -10.09
CA PRO A 12 6.74 -2.05 -11.10
C PRO A 12 8.01 -2.61 -10.47
N GLN A 13 8.65 -3.54 -11.19
CA GLN A 13 9.86 -4.21 -10.73
C GLN A 13 10.88 -4.25 -11.85
N GLN A 14 12.17 -4.37 -11.46
CA GLN A 14 13.23 -4.61 -12.44
C GLN A 14 13.05 -5.98 -13.07
N GLU A 15 13.43 -6.08 -14.37
CA GLU A 15 13.43 -7.38 -15.07
C GLU A 15 14.35 -8.37 -14.36
N PRO A 16 13.99 -9.67 -14.28
CA PRO A 16 14.79 -10.64 -13.53
C PRO A 16 16.24 -10.72 -13.97
N ALA A 17 16.53 -10.63 -15.28
CA ALA A 17 17.90 -10.67 -15.79
C ALA A 17 18.71 -9.44 -15.39
N VAL A 18 18.05 -8.27 -15.28
CA VAL A 18 18.70 -7.02 -14.88
C VAL A 18 18.96 -6.99 -13.38
N ARG A 19 17.95 -7.34 -12.58
CA ARG A 19 18.08 -7.30 -11.11
C ARG A 19 19.08 -8.31 -10.56
N ALA A 20 19.34 -9.39 -11.29
CA ALA A 20 20.34 -10.40 -10.90
C ALA A 20 21.77 -9.87 -10.97
N LYS A 21 22.01 -8.75 -11.67
CA LYS A 21 23.35 -8.18 -11.91
C LYS A 21 23.62 -6.91 -11.11
N ASN A 22 22.70 -6.48 -10.25
CA ASN A 22 22.90 -5.28 -9.43
C ASN A 22 22.30 -5.47 -8.04
N PHE A 23 22.56 -4.50 -7.15
CA PHE A 23 22.06 -4.48 -5.77
C PHE A 23 21.03 -3.36 -5.56
N LEU A 24 20.49 -2.82 -6.65
CA LEU A 24 19.44 -1.81 -6.56
C LEU A 24 18.11 -2.43 -6.12
N GLU A 25 17.23 -1.62 -5.59
CA GLU A 25 15.92 -2.07 -5.14
C GLU A 25 15.14 -2.69 -6.31
N VAL A 26 14.57 -3.88 -6.10
CA VAL A 26 13.84 -4.63 -7.15
C VAL A 26 12.55 -3.91 -7.53
N ALA A 27 11.73 -3.54 -6.54
CA ALA A 27 10.51 -2.78 -6.76
C ALA A 27 10.88 -1.32 -7.06
N THR A 28 10.36 -0.78 -8.16
CA THR A 28 10.71 0.57 -8.60
C THR A 28 9.74 1.65 -8.10
N GLY A 29 8.68 1.24 -7.40
CA GLY A 29 7.72 2.16 -6.79
C GLY A 29 6.58 2.55 -7.73
N TYR A 30 5.54 3.12 -7.15
CA TYR A 30 4.40 3.65 -7.92
C TYR A 30 4.67 5.07 -8.39
N THR A 31 4.16 5.40 -9.59
CA THR A 31 4.00 6.81 -9.98
C THR A 31 2.80 7.39 -9.24
N MET A 32 2.63 8.73 -9.26
CA MET A 32 1.48 9.37 -8.63
C MET A 32 0.15 8.80 -9.16
N GLN A 33 0.04 8.64 -10.48
CA GLN A 33 -1.19 8.11 -11.09
C GLN A 33 -1.46 6.67 -10.66
N MET A 34 -0.43 5.83 -10.60
CA MET A 34 -0.56 4.45 -10.15
C MET A 34 -1.02 4.37 -8.69
N ALA A 35 -0.48 5.24 -7.84
CA ALA A 35 -0.88 5.30 -6.44
C ALA A 35 -2.35 5.72 -6.30
N LEU A 36 -2.79 6.70 -7.08
CA LEU A 36 -4.19 7.14 -7.07
C LEU A 36 -5.13 6.04 -7.57
N ASP A 37 -4.74 5.33 -8.64
CA ASP A 37 -5.54 4.24 -9.19
C ASP A 37 -5.69 3.11 -8.18
N GLU A 38 -4.62 2.71 -7.53
CA GLU A 38 -4.68 1.65 -6.52
C GLU A 38 -5.47 2.09 -5.28
N ALA A 39 -5.29 3.34 -4.85
CA ALA A 39 -6.04 3.88 -3.71
C ALA A 39 -7.54 3.93 -3.98
N SER A 40 -7.95 4.17 -5.23
CA SER A 40 -9.37 4.23 -5.59
C SER A 40 -10.08 2.88 -5.48
N ARG A 41 -9.33 1.77 -5.34
CA ARG A 41 -9.91 0.45 -5.13
C ARG A 41 -10.48 0.25 -3.73
N CYS A 42 -10.13 1.11 -2.78
CA CYS A 42 -10.60 0.99 -1.41
C CYS A 42 -12.11 1.24 -1.32
N LEU A 43 -12.83 0.35 -0.64
CA LEU A 43 -14.28 0.45 -0.46
C LEU A 43 -14.67 1.29 0.75
N HIS A 44 -13.71 1.75 1.55
CA HIS A 44 -13.94 2.49 2.80
C HIS A 44 -14.93 1.77 3.71
N CYS A 45 -14.67 0.48 3.97
CA CYS A 45 -15.56 -0.38 4.74
C CYS A 45 -15.80 0.14 6.15
N LYS A 46 -17.04 0.03 6.62
CA LYS A 46 -17.41 0.46 7.96
C LYS A 46 -16.67 -0.35 9.03
N HIS A 47 -16.52 -1.65 8.82
CA HIS A 47 -15.88 -2.55 9.79
C HIS A 47 -14.37 -2.68 9.65
N LYS A 48 -13.79 -2.08 8.61
CA LYS A 48 -12.34 -2.01 8.39
C LYS A 48 -11.60 -3.33 8.61
N PRO A 49 -11.95 -4.42 7.89
CA PRO A 49 -11.32 -5.71 8.14
C PRO A 49 -9.81 -5.71 7.88
N CYS A 50 -9.32 -4.88 6.96
CA CYS A 50 -7.89 -4.75 6.68
C CYS A 50 -7.10 -4.25 7.89
N VAL A 51 -7.68 -3.40 8.73
CA VAL A 51 -7.02 -2.93 9.96
C VAL A 51 -6.76 -4.09 10.90
N ASN A 52 -7.72 -5.00 11.02
CA ASN A 52 -7.55 -6.19 11.85
C ASN A 52 -6.48 -7.14 11.28
N GLY A 53 -6.27 -7.10 9.98
CA GLY A 53 -5.20 -7.89 9.34
C GLY A 53 -3.81 -7.29 9.49
N CYS A 54 -3.69 -6.07 9.97
CA CYS A 54 -2.42 -5.40 10.18
C CYS A 54 -1.93 -5.63 11.61
N PRO A 55 -0.71 -6.18 11.82
CA PRO A 55 -0.20 -6.45 13.17
C PRO A 55 -0.08 -5.22 14.07
N VAL A 56 0.10 -4.04 13.49
CA VAL A 56 0.20 -2.78 14.23
C VAL A 56 -1.05 -1.92 14.13
N ASN A 57 -2.11 -2.46 13.53
CA ASN A 57 -3.42 -1.82 13.40
C ASN A 57 -3.36 -0.43 12.78
N ILE A 58 -2.63 -0.30 11.66
CA ILE A 58 -2.58 0.96 10.92
C ILE A 58 -3.99 1.28 10.41
N ASN A 59 -4.37 2.55 10.50
CA ASN A 59 -5.67 3.02 10.04
C ASN A 59 -5.69 3.10 8.51
N ILE A 60 -5.78 1.93 7.86
CA ILE A 60 -5.59 1.76 6.42
C ILE A 60 -6.60 2.57 5.59
N PRO A 61 -7.91 2.52 5.87
CA PRO A 61 -8.86 3.30 5.06
C PRO A 61 -8.58 4.80 5.10
N ASP A 62 -8.12 5.32 6.24
CA ASP A 62 -7.86 6.75 6.38
C ASP A 62 -6.64 7.21 5.59
N PHE A 63 -5.52 6.45 5.62
CA PHE A 63 -4.39 6.88 4.82
C PHE A 63 -4.65 6.72 3.31
N ILE A 64 -5.41 5.70 2.91
CA ILE A 64 -5.80 5.51 1.51
C ILE A 64 -6.68 6.68 1.05
N LYS A 65 -7.60 7.14 1.89
CA LYS A 65 -8.43 8.30 1.59
C LYS A 65 -7.58 9.55 1.37
N MET A 66 -6.56 9.76 2.20
CA MET A 66 -5.63 10.88 2.02
C MET A 66 -4.89 10.80 0.69
N ILE A 67 -4.53 9.59 0.25
CA ILE A 67 -3.89 9.39 -1.05
C ILE A 67 -4.85 9.77 -2.19
N THR A 68 -6.12 9.38 -2.10
CA THR A 68 -7.12 9.74 -3.12
C THR A 68 -7.35 11.25 -3.21
N GLU A 69 -7.10 11.96 -2.13
CA GLU A 69 -7.19 13.43 -2.08
C GLU A 69 -5.86 14.10 -2.45
N GLU A 70 -4.86 13.33 -2.89
CA GLU A 70 -3.51 13.79 -3.23
C GLU A 70 -2.75 14.39 -2.04
N ASN A 71 -3.19 14.10 -0.81
CA ASN A 71 -2.54 14.55 0.42
C ASN A 71 -1.59 13.47 0.94
N PHE A 72 -0.44 13.29 0.28
CA PHE A 72 0.51 12.24 0.63
C PHE A 72 1.15 12.47 2.01
N GLU A 73 1.36 13.72 2.38
CA GLU A 73 1.89 14.05 3.71
C GLU A 73 0.90 13.65 4.81
N GLY A 74 -0.39 13.94 4.60
CA GLY A 74 -1.44 13.52 5.53
C GLY A 74 -1.53 12.01 5.65
N ALA A 75 -1.38 11.29 4.52
CA ALA A 75 -1.34 9.84 4.53
C ALA A 75 -0.18 9.31 5.36
N TYR A 76 1.00 9.89 5.20
CA TYR A 76 2.18 9.53 5.99
C TYR A 76 1.94 9.77 7.48
N GLN A 77 1.32 10.89 7.84
CA GLN A 77 1.02 11.18 9.24
C GLN A 77 0.08 10.15 9.86
N VAL A 78 -0.94 9.73 9.13
CA VAL A 78 -1.88 8.68 9.59
C VAL A 78 -1.13 7.37 9.85
N ILE A 79 -0.26 6.96 8.93
CA ILE A 79 0.54 5.75 9.08
C ILE A 79 1.49 5.88 10.28
N SER A 80 2.11 7.05 10.45
CA SER A 80 3.11 7.29 11.48
C SER A 80 2.53 7.25 12.89
N GLU A 81 1.22 7.41 13.05
CA GLU A 81 0.57 7.28 14.36
C GLU A 81 0.71 5.85 14.92
N SER A 82 0.82 4.86 14.07
CA SER A 82 0.89 3.46 14.47
C SER A 82 2.21 2.78 14.13
N SER A 83 3.00 3.35 13.21
CA SER A 83 4.26 2.76 12.76
C SER A 83 5.34 3.81 12.68
N SER A 84 6.50 3.53 13.29
CA SER A 84 7.69 4.39 13.21
C SER A 84 8.50 4.13 11.94
N LEU A 85 8.26 3.02 11.26
CA LEU A 85 9.07 2.55 10.12
C LEU A 85 8.20 2.20 8.92
N PRO A 86 7.36 3.13 8.42
CA PRO A 86 6.42 2.80 7.36
C PRO A 86 7.09 2.39 6.05
N ALA A 87 8.23 2.98 5.71
CA ALA A 87 8.94 2.63 4.48
C ALA A 87 9.49 1.21 4.52
N VAL A 88 10.01 0.78 5.66
CA VAL A 88 10.49 -0.59 5.86
C VAL A 88 9.32 -1.58 5.80
N CYS A 89 8.25 -1.31 6.52
CA CYS A 89 7.05 -2.16 6.52
C CYS A 89 6.46 -2.30 5.12
N GLY A 90 6.42 -1.22 4.36
CA GLY A 90 5.91 -1.26 2.98
C GLY A 90 6.71 -2.18 2.08
N ARG A 91 8.01 -2.35 2.34
CA ARG A 91 8.89 -3.20 1.53
C ARG A 91 8.89 -4.66 1.94
N VAL A 92 8.70 -4.96 3.23
CA VAL A 92 8.91 -6.31 3.76
C VAL A 92 7.64 -7.00 4.24
N CYS A 93 6.55 -6.28 4.39
CA CYS A 93 5.30 -6.84 4.90
C CYS A 93 4.68 -7.80 3.89
N PRO A 94 4.26 -9.01 4.30
CA PRO A 94 3.53 -9.91 3.42
C PRO A 94 2.05 -9.53 3.34
N GLN A 95 1.75 -8.42 2.67
CA GLN A 95 0.41 -7.84 2.63
C GLN A 95 -0.64 -8.83 2.12
N GLU A 96 -0.27 -9.71 1.19
CA GLU A 96 -1.18 -10.69 0.60
C GLU A 96 -1.77 -11.64 1.64
N SER A 97 -1.03 -11.93 2.71
CA SER A 97 -1.49 -12.81 3.77
C SER A 97 -1.97 -12.04 5.01
N GLN A 98 -1.84 -10.73 5.03
CA GLN A 98 -2.26 -9.88 6.14
C GLN A 98 -3.46 -9.00 5.73
N CYS A 99 -3.23 -7.70 5.50
CA CYS A 99 -4.33 -6.78 5.21
C CYS A 99 -5.05 -7.07 3.89
N GLU A 100 -4.33 -7.42 2.85
CA GLU A 100 -4.95 -7.70 1.55
C GLU A 100 -5.79 -8.98 1.54
N SER A 101 -5.60 -9.87 2.51
CA SER A 101 -6.38 -11.11 2.61
C SER A 101 -7.77 -10.90 3.22
N LYS A 102 -8.09 -9.70 3.70
CA LYS A 102 -9.34 -9.38 4.44
C LYS A 102 -10.37 -8.57 3.61
#